data_3d0933e5f121807c096cbe675f48dc9b
#
_entry.id   3d0933e5f121807c096cbe675f48dc9b
#
_cell.length_a   1.000
_cell.length_b   1.000
_cell.length_c   1.000
_cell.angle_alpha   90.00
_cell.angle_beta   90.00
_cell.angle_gamma   90.00
#
_symmetry.space_group_name_H-M   'P 1'
#
loop_
_entity.id
_entity.type
_entity.pdbx_description
1 polymer ?
#
loop_
_entity_poly.entity_id
_entity_poly.type
_entity_poly.pdbx_seq_one_letter_code
_entity_poly.pdbx_strand_id
1 'polypeptide(L)'
;MAVADSPAGEVTPDALQRLGITAASAVLIVGLGKTGYSIAHFLARHGIRFAITDTRKEPPSLKAFSEAFPDAAVFINGFEASAFAAATHLIVSPGVSLDEPLIAEAIHHGVPVLGDLDLFACSARAPVIAITGSNGKSTVTTLVGLMAQNAGRQVRVGGNLGTPMLDLLDGSADLYVLELSSFQLDCSHVLEPIAATVLNISPDHLDRYTDIQAYADAKARIFHGDGLMLLNRDDPMVVAMSVPGRQHLWFSLADTSADYAIDRVNGEEWLVCRGEAVIRAGELRLQGRHNLANALAALALGDAVGLPRVDMVAALRQFSGLDHRSQWVAELHGVTWINDSKATNVGACMAALAGMNGPVVLIAGGDGKGADFTVLRPVVEGKVKAVLMGRDAGLLEKALGDLVPVTRVNTMRQAVEAAQKRAAPGDTVLLAPACASLDQYKDYQERGRMFAEAVRSLPL
;
A
#
# COMPACT_ATOMS: atom_id res chain seq x y z
N MET A 1 36.97 -14.62 -3.27
CA MET A 1 36.37 -14.99 -1.96
C MET A 1 34.98 -15.52 -2.28
N ALA A 2 34.78 -16.83 -2.08
CA ALA A 2 33.55 -17.51 -2.41
C ALA A 2 32.41 -17.00 -1.52
N VAL A 3 31.28 -16.65 -2.15
CA VAL A 3 30.03 -16.39 -1.46
C VAL A 3 29.50 -17.74 -0.99
N ALA A 4 29.37 -17.91 0.31
CA ALA A 4 28.86 -19.12 0.93
C ALA A 4 27.39 -19.35 0.51
N ASP A 5 27.10 -20.49 -0.09
CA ASP A 5 25.76 -21.02 -0.32
C ASP A 5 25.05 -21.18 1.04
N SER A 6 24.06 -20.33 1.31
CA SER A 6 23.09 -20.60 2.37
C SER A 6 22.12 -21.68 1.87
N PRO A 7 21.77 -22.68 2.69
CA PRO A 7 20.85 -23.73 2.25
C PRO A 7 19.47 -23.13 1.97
N ALA A 8 19.09 -23.10 0.72
CA ALA A 8 17.74 -22.77 0.27
C ALA A 8 16.78 -23.78 0.93
N GLY A 9 15.85 -23.30 1.75
CA GLY A 9 14.79 -24.13 2.30
C GLY A 9 14.04 -24.80 1.13
N GLU A 10 14.09 -26.13 1.04
CA GLU A 10 13.40 -26.91 0.02
C GLU A 10 11.90 -26.64 0.07
N VAL A 11 11.42 -25.83 -0.88
CA VAL A 11 9.98 -25.79 -1.17
C VAL A 11 9.63 -27.12 -1.82
N THR A 12 8.67 -27.85 -1.26
CA THR A 12 8.30 -29.16 -1.78
C THR A 12 7.78 -29.02 -3.22
N PRO A 13 8.14 -29.93 -4.14
CA PRO A 13 7.62 -29.99 -5.52
C PRO A 13 6.09 -29.93 -5.61
N ASP A 14 5.41 -30.31 -4.52
CA ASP A 14 3.97 -30.36 -4.35
C ASP A 14 3.27 -28.96 -4.36
N ALA A 15 3.98 -27.88 -4.01
CA ALA A 15 3.38 -26.54 -3.94
C ALA A 15 2.92 -26.01 -5.31
N LEU A 16 3.78 -26.07 -6.31
CA LEU A 16 3.45 -25.62 -7.66
C LEU A 16 2.49 -26.59 -8.38
N GLN A 17 2.50 -27.86 -8.04
CA GLN A 17 1.56 -28.86 -8.58
C GLN A 17 0.10 -28.53 -8.21
N ARG A 18 -0.15 -27.92 -7.03
CA ARG A 18 -1.49 -27.44 -6.65
C ARG A 18 -2.04 -26.36 -7.60
N LEU A 19 -1.15 -25.60 -8.24
CA LEU A 19 -1.48 -24.63 -9.26
C LEU A 19 -1.44 -25.21 -10.69
N GLY A 20 -1.23 -26.52 -10.84
CA GLY A 20 -1.08 -27.19 -12.12
C GLY A 20 0.28 -26.99 -12.81
N ILE A 21 1.21 -26.27 -12.14
CA ILE A 21 2.54 -25.96 -12.71
C ILE A 21 3.49 -27.13 -12.47
N THR A 22 4.04 -27.66 -13.55
CA THR A 22 5.00 -28.79 -13.56
C THR A 22 6.22 -28.44 -14.42
N ALA A 23 7.23 -29.29 -14.40
CA ALA A 23 8.41 -29.12 -15.29
C ALA A 23 8.07 -29.13 -16.79
N ALA A 24 6.90 -29.67 -17.18
CA ALA A 24 6.41 -29.67 -18.55
C ALA A 24 5.63 -28.42 -18.92
N SER A 25 5.29 -27.57 -17.94
CA SER A 25 4.51 -26.35 -18.18
C SER A 25 5.31 -25.32 -18.98
N ALA A 26 4.63 -24.67 -19.92
CA ALA A 26 5.12 -23.46 -20.60
C ALA A 26 4.54 -22.23 -19.91
N VAL A 27 5.30 -21.64 -19.01
CA VAL A 27 4.87 -20.48 -18.21
C VAL A 27 5.22 -19.18 -18.93
N LEU A 28 4.24 -18.28 -19.10
CA LEU A 28 4.49 -16.93 -19.59
C LEU A 28 4.29 -15.94 -18.43
N ILE A 29 5.36 -15.24 -18.07
CA ILE A 29 5.31 -14.12 -17.12
C ILE A 29 4.89 -12.86 -17.88
N VAL A 30 3.84 -12.18 -17.42
CA VAL A 30 3.32 -10.98 -18.08
C VAL A 30 3.64 -9.76 -17.21
N GLY A 31 4.56 -8.91 -17.73
CA GLY A 31 5.08 -7.72 -17.05
C GLY A 31 6.45 -7.93 -16.41
N LEU A 32 7.46 -7.14 -16.84
CA LEU A 32 8.85 -7.17 -16.39
C LEU A 32 9.18 -5.97 -15.51
N GLY A 33 8.44 -5.82 -14.41
CA GLY A 33 8.78 -4.96 -13.27
C GLY A 33 9.50 -5.76 -12.17
N LYS A 34 9.57 -5.18 -10.97
CA LYS A 34 10.14 -5.86 -9.78
C LYS A 34 9.45 -7.20 -9.51
N THR A 35 8.12 -7.24 -9.58
CA THR A 35 7.34 -8.46 -9.36
C THR A 35 7.63 -9.52 -10.41
N GLY A 36 7.62 -9.18 -11.71
CA GLY A 36 7.94 -10.15 -12.78
C GLY A 36 9.34 -10.70 -12.66
N TYR A 37 10.31 -9.88 -12.24
CA TYR A 37 11.68 -10.32 -11.99
C TYR A 37 11.76 -11.30 -10.78
N SER A 38 11.05 -11.00 -9.69
CA SER A 38 10.94 -11.89 -8.53
C SER A 38 10.25 -13.22 -8.88
N ILE A 39 9.19 -13.20 -9.72
CA ILE A 39 8.54 -14.40 -10.24
C ILE A 39 9.53 -15.25 -11.04
N ALA A 40 10.33 -14.63 -11.91
CA ALA A 40 11.32 -15.36 -12.72
C ALA A 40 12.36 -16.08 -11.84
N HIS A 41 12.89 -15.41 -10.81
CA HIS A 41 13.78 -16.02 -9.83
C HIS A 41 13.13 -17.17 -9.07
N PHE A 42 11.88 -17.00 -8.68
CA PHE A 42 11.12 -18.03 -8.01
C PHE A 42 10.96 -19.27 -8.89
N LEU A 43 10.51 -19.12 -10.13
CA LEU A 43 10.32 -20.23 -11.07
C LEU A 43 11.64 -20.93 -11.41
N ALA A 44 12.72 -20.16 -11.63
CA ALA A 44 14.05 -20.71 -11.91
C ALA A 44 14.55 -21.60 -10.77
N ARG A 45 14.39 -21.16 -9.50
CA ARG A 45 14.75 -21.96 -8.30
C ARG A 45 14.00 -23.29 -8.21
N HIS A 46 12.81 -23.37 -8.85
CA HIS A 46 11.98 -24.58 -8.87
C HIS A 46 12.15 -25.40 -10.18
N GLY A 47 13.09 -25.03 -11.04
CA GLY A 47 13.34 -25.74 -12.31
C GLY A 47 12.21 -25.58 -13.34
N ILE A 48 11.34 -24.59 -13.19
CA ILE A 48 10.26 -24.31 -14.14
C ILE A 48 10.77 -23.40 -15.24
N ARG A 49 10.55 -23.82 -16.50
CA ARG A 49 10.87 -23.01 -17.69
C ARG A 49 9.82 -21.92 -17.87
N PHE A 50 10.25 -20.73 -18.27
CA PHE A 50 9.39 -19.58 -18.50
C PHE A 50 9.87 -18.71 -19.65
N ALA A 51 8.96 -17.97 -20.21
CA ALA A 51 9.20 -16.80 -21.05
C ALA A 51 8.64 -15.56 -20.35
N ILE A 52 9.04 -14.38 -20.80
CA ILE A 52 8.52 -13.12 -20.26
C ILE A 52 8.09 -12.16 -21.37
N THR A 53 7.01 -11.42 -21.12
CA THR A 53 6.52 -10.41 -22.06
C THR A 53 6.22 -9.09 -21.34
N ASP A 54 6.45 -7.96 -22.04
CA ASP A 54 6.13 -6.61 -21.54
C ASP A 54 5.80 -5.67 -22.70
N THR A 55 4.81 -4.81 -22.54
CA THR A 55 4.43 -3.85 -23.57
C THR A 55 5.45 -2.74 -23.77
N ARG A 56 6.28 -2.46 -22.76
CA ARG A 56 7.31 -1.43 -22.78
C ARG A 56 8.52 -1.89 -23.60
N LYS A 57 9.15 -0.97 -24.33
CA LYS A 57 10.40 -1.21 -25.04
C LYS A 57 11.57 -1.47 -24.07
N GLU A 58 11.60 -0.77 -22.95
CA GLU A 58 12.63 -0.84 -21.92
C GLU A 58 11.99 -1.03 -20.54
N PRO A 59 11.53 -2.24 -20.19
CA PRO A 59 11.01 -2.50 -18.86
C PRO A 59 12.07 -2.29 -17.77
N PRO A 60 11.69 -1.83 -16.56
CA PRO A 60 12.66 -1.47 -15.51
C PRO A 60 13.65 -2.56 -15.12
N SER A 61 13.24 -3.82 -15.20
CA SER A 61 14.08 -4.97 -14.81
C SER A 61 14.72 -5.70 -15.99
N LEU A 62 14.62 -5.17 -17.23
CA LEU A 62 15.09 -5.85 -18.44
C LEU A 62 16.57 -6.22 -18.39
N LYS A 63 17.44 -5.27 -18.02
CA LYS A 63 18.87 -5.50 -17.94
C LYS A 63 19.22 -6.61 -16.96
N ALA A 64 18.72 -6.49 -15.73
CA ALA A 64 18.96 -7.48 -14.68
C ALA A 64 18.40 -8.86 -15.04
N PHE A 65 17.23 -8.91 -15.70
CA PHE A 65 16.62 -10.15 -16.17
C PHE A 65 17.50 -10.84 -17.25
N SER A 66 17.95 -10.09 -18.27
CA SER A 66 18.75 -10.66 -19.36
C SER A 66 20.13 -11.15 -18.87
N GLU A 67 20.70 -10.51 -17.85
CA GLU A 67 21.95 -10.95 -17.21
C GLU A 67 21.73 -12.23 -16.37
N ALA A 68 20.60 -12.35 -15.66
CA ALA A 68 20.30 -13.49 -14.80
C ALA A 68 19.75 -14.72 -15.58
N PHE A 69 19.05 -14.50 -16.68
CA PHE A 69 18.35 -15.53 -17.45
C PHE A 69 18.62 -15.39 -18.96
N PRO A 70 19.87 -15.58 -19.40
CA PRO A 70 20.27 -15.35 -20.81
C PRO A 70 19.55 -16.27 -21.81
N ASP A 71 19.07 -17.44 -21.37
CA ASP A 71 18.39 -18.42 -22.22
C ASP A 71 16.86 -18.26 -22.21
N ALA A 72 16.30 -17.37 -21.41
CA ALA A 72 14.86 -17.17 -21.36
C ALA A 72 14.38 -16.31 -22.55
N ALA A 73 13.27 -16.72 -23.17
CA ALA A 73 12.66 -15.93 -24.24
C ALA A 73 12.04 -14.63 -23.67
N VAL A 74 12.33 -13.50 -24.33
CA VAL A 74 11.89 -12.15 -23.92
C VAL A 74 11.14 -11.50 -25.08
N PHE A 75 9.88 -11.13 -24.85
CA PHE A 75 9.02 -10.45 -25.80
C PHE A 75 8.69 -9.06 -25.26
N ILE A 76 9.23 -8.01 -25.85
CA ILE A 76 9.07 -6.61 -25.41
C ILE A 76 8.59 -5.71 -26.55
N ASN A 77 8.18 -4.48 -26.22
CA ASN A 77 7.65 -3.50 -27.16
C ASN A 77 6.29 -3.91 -27.77
N GLY A 78 5.45 -4.50 -26.96
CA GLY A 78 4.13 -5.03 -27.29
C GLY A 78 3.98 -6.49 -26.85
N PHE A 79 2.75 -6.94 -26.69
CA PHE A 79 2.48 -8.34 -26.39
C PHE A 79 2.48 -9.16 -27.67
N GLU A 80 3.14 -10.32 -27.63
CA GLU A 80 3.29 -11.24 -28.76
C GLU A 80 2.25 -12.36 -28.66
N ALA A 81 1.26 -12.39 -29.55
CA ALA A 81 0.14 -13.35 -29.52
C ALA A 81 0.62 -14.81 -29.57
N SER A 82 1.72 -15.11 -30.29
CA SER A 82 2.30 -16.43 -30.35
C SER A 82 2.83 -16.95 -29.01
N ALA A 83 3.33 -16.04 -28.14
CA ALA A 83 3.77 -16.36 -26.78
C ALA A 83 2.59 -16.73 -25.88
N PHE A 84 1.47 -16.01 -26.00
CA PHE A 84 0.23 -16.33 -25.26
C PHE A 84 -0.37 -17.67 -25.75
N ALA A 85 -0.42 -17.90 -27.04
CA ALA A 85 -0.94 -19.15 -27.61
C ALA A 85 -0.12 -20.38 -27.21
N ALA A 86 1.17 -20.24 -26.96
CA ALA A 86 2.06 -21.34 -26.56
C ALA A 86 2.04 -21.58 -25.03
N ALA A 87 1.50 -20.64 -24.24
CA ALA A 87 1.53 -20.70 -22.79
C ALA A 87 0.48 -21.69 -22.25
N THR A 88 0.91 -22.52 -21.30
CA THR A 88 -0.02 -23.36 -20.50
C THR A 88 -0.49 -22.65 -19.23
N HIS A 89 0.24 -21.65 -18.77
CA HIS A 89 -0.06 -20.82 -17.59
C HIS A 89 0.42 -19.40 -17.83
N LEU A 90 -0.39 -18.42 -17.43
CA LEU A 90 0.03 -17.02 -17.36
C LEU A 90 0.27 -16.65 -15.90
N ILE A 91 1.39 -15.99 -15.61
CA ILE A 91 1.62 -15.36 -14.31
C ILE A 91 1.70 -13.85 -14.54
N VAL A 92 0.63 -13.15 -14.10
CA VAL A 92 0.42 -11.75 -14.42
C VAL A 92 0.90 -10.86 -13.27
N SER A 93 1.80 -9.91 -13.59
CA SER A 93 2.22 -8.88 -12.65
C SER A 93 1.05 -7.92 -12.35
N PRO A 94 0.89 -7.45 -11.10
CA PRO A 94 -0.25 -6.59 -10.70
C PRO A 94 -0.42 -5.31 -11.51
N GLY A 95 0.65 -4.83 -12.15
CA GLY A 95 0.61 -3.63 -13.02
C GLY A 95 -0.08 -3.84 -14.37
N VAL A 96 -0.35 -5.09 -14.77
CA VAL A 96 -1.00 -5.43 -16.05
C VAL A 96 -2.48 -5.69 -15.80
N SER A 97 -3.36 -5.16 -16.67
CA SER A 97 -4.81 -5.41 -16.57
C SER A 97 -5.16 -6.82 -17.03
N LEU A 98 -6.08 -7.47 -16.33
CA LEU A 98 -6.67 -8.74 -16.79
C LEU A 98 -7.61 -8.54 -18.01
N ASP A 99 -8.06 -7.31 -18.26
CA ASP A 99 -8.85 -6.94 -19.43
C ASP A 99 -8.00 -6.79 -20.71
N GLU A 100 -6.68 -6.94 -20.60
CA GLU A 100 -5.80 -6.95 -21.77
C GLU A 100 -6.28 -8.05 -22.76
N PRO A 101 -6.50 -7.72 -24.04
CA PRO A 101 -7.17 -8.63 -24.98
C PRO A 101 -6.56 -10.04 -25.05
N LEU A 102 -5.23 -10.16 -25.05
CA LEU A 102 -4.56 -11.47 -25.12
C LEU A 102 -4.67 -12.26 -23.80
N ILE A 103 -4.75 -11.57 -22.66
CA ILE A 103 -4.99 -12.22 -21.35
C ILE A 103 -6.46 -12.67 -21.28
N ALA A 104 -7.40 -11.82 -21.67
CA ALA A 104 -8.82 -12.15 -21.69
C ALA A 104 -9.10 -13.33 -22.65
N GLU A 105 -8.44 -13.37 -23.80
CA GLU A 105 -8.52 -14.50 -24.75
C GLU A 105 -7.97 -15.79 -24.13
N ALA A 106 -6.82 -15.74 -23.45
CA ALA A 106 -6.24 -16.88 -22.75
C ALA A 106 -7.17 -17.42 -21.65
N ILE A 107 -7.79 -16.52 -20.85
CA ILE A 107 -8.81 -16.89 -19.85
C ILE A 107 -10.00 -17.57 -20.52
N HIS A 108 -10.50 -17.03 -21.64
CA HIS A 108 -11.60 -17.64 -22.40
C HIS A 108 -11.28 -19.05 -22.90
N HIS A 109 -10.03 -19.30 -23.26
CA HIS A 109 -9.54 -20.62 -23.67
C HIS A 109 -9.20 -21.55 -22.49
N GLY A 110 -9.43 -21.12 -21.25
CA GLY A 110 -9.20 -21.93 -20.04
C GLY A 110 -7.74 -22.02 -19.61
N VAL A 111 -6.87 -21.12 -20.09
CA VAL A 111 -5.48 -21.03 -19.60
C VAL A 111 -5.52 -20.44 -18.17
N PRO A 112 -4.95 -21.15 -17.17
CA PRO A 112 -4.85 -20.61 -15.81
C PRO A 112 -4.08 -19.30 -15.76
N VAL A 113 -4.69 -18.29 -15.14
CA VAL A 113 -4.06 -16.98 -14.88
C VAL A 113 -3.85 -16.84 -13.37
N LEU A 114 -2.63 -16.64 -12.96
CA LEU A 114 -2.16 -16.60 -11.58
C LEU A 114 -1.43 -15.29 -11.30
N GLY A 115 -1.36 -14.90 -10.03
CA GLY A 115 -0.52 -13.81 -9.54
C GLY A 115 0.70 -14.30 -8.76
N ASP A 116 1.57 -13.37 -8.38
CA ASP A 116 2.67 -13.62 -7.43
C ASP A 116 2.15 -14.12 -6.08
N LEU A 117 0.95 -13.66 -5.71
CA LEU A 117 0.28 -14.03 -4.46
C LEU A 117 -0.13 -15.50 -4.43
N ASP A 118 -0.54 -16.09 -5.56
CA ASP A 118 -0.88 -17.52 -5.62
C ASP A 118 0.37 -18.38 -5.47
N LEU A 119 1.48 -18.00 -6.12
CA LEU A 119 2.77 -18.69 -5.99
C LEU A 119 3.27 -18.63 -4.53
N PHE A 120 3.13 -17.45 -3.90
CA PHE A 120 3.48 -17.25 -2.49
C PHE A 120 2.61 -18.12 -1.58
N ALA A 121 1.29 -18.07 -1.74
CA ALA A 121 0.33 -18.77 -0.88
C ALA A 121 0.55 -20.29 -0.87
N CYS A 122 0.87 -20.88 -2.04
CA CYS A 122 1.19 -22.30 -2.12
C CYS A 122 2.54 -22.68 -1.49
N SER A 123 3.47 -21.72 -1.36
CA SER A 123 4.85 -21.95 -0.91
C SER A 123 5.10 -21.54 0.54
N ALA A 124 4.30 -20.61 1.07
CA ALA A 124 4.44 -20.13 2.45
C ALA A 124 4.10 -21.24 3.45
N ARG A 125 4.99 -21.46 4.44
CA ARG A 125 4.82 -22.48 5.49
C ARG A 125 4.41 -21.87 6.84
N ALA A 126 4.66 -20.59 7.04
CA ALA A 126 4.28 -19.87 8.24
C ALA A 126 2.94 -19.13 8.02
N PRO A 127 2.20 -18.85 9.10
CA PRO A 127 0.95 -18.09 9.03
C PRO A 127 1.16 -16.71 8.40
N VAL A 128 0.12 -16.22 7.73
CA VAL A 128 0.11 -14.94 7.00
C VAL A 128 -0.91 -14.00 7.63
N ILE A 129 -0.48 -12.79 7.98
CA ILE A 129 -1.36 -11.63 8.21
C ILE A 129 -1.42 -10.85 6.89
N ALA A 130 -2.62 -10.62 6.38
CA ALA A 130 -2.84 -9.89 5.13
C ALA A 130 -3.52 -8.53 5.38
N ILE A 131 -2.97 -7.46 4.81
CA ILE A 131 -3.42 -6.08 5.05
C ILE A 131 -3.65 -5.38 3.72
N THR A 132 -4.90 -4.91 3.49
CA THR A 132 -5.25 -4.04 2.37
C THR A 132 -6.10 -2.85 2.84
N GLY A 133 -6.54 -2.03 1.91
CA GLY A 133 -7.32 -0.82 2.10
C GLY A 133 -6.91 0.26 1.10
N SER A 134 -7.64 1.35 1.02
CA SER A 134 -7.20 2.50 0.23
C SER A 134 -6.00 3.17 0.91
N ASN A 135 -6.09 3.47 2.20
CA ASN A 135 -5.08 4.18 2.98
C ASN A 135 -4.66 3.38 4.23
N GLY A 136 -3.50 3.72 4.82
CA GLY A 136 -3.01 3.13 6.07
C GLY A 136 -2.23 1.81 5.93
N LYS A 137 -2.34 1.10 4.82
CA LYS A 137 -1.73 -0.22 4.59
C LYS A 137 -0.28 -0.33 5.10
N SER A 138 0.62 0.47 4.57
CA SER A 138 2.05 0.36 4.91
C SER A 138 2.33 0.70 6.38
N THR A 139 1.56 1.63 6.97
CA THR A 139 1.67 1.97 8.39
C THR A 139 1.31 0.78 9.25
N VAL A 140 0.16 0.14 8.99
CA VAL A 140 -0.29 -1.03 9.74
C VAL A 140 0.64 -2.22 9.52
N THR A 141 1.04 -2.49 8.27
CA THR A 141 1.97 -3.58 7.93
C THR A 141 3.30 -3.43 8.67
N THR A 142 3.88 -2.21 8.68
CA THR A 142 5.14 -1.95 9.37
C THR A 142 4.97 -2.03 10.90
N LEU A 143 3.87 -1.50 11.44
CA LEU A 143 3.57 -1.59 12.87
C LEU A 143 3.45 -3.03 13.34
N VAL A 144 2.66 -3.86 12.65
CA VAL A 144 2.51 -5.29 12.98
C VAL A 144 3.86 -6.02 12.87
N GLY A 145 4.64 -5.71 11.83
CA GLY A 145 6.00 -6.22 11.69
C GLY A 145 6.90 -5.86 12.88
N LEU A 146 6.89 -4.60 13.31
CA LEU A 146 7.65 -4.13 14.47
C LEU A 146 7.18 -4.77 15.78
N MET A 147 5.85 -4.91 15.98
CA MET A 147 5.27 -5.61 17.13
C MET A 147 5.76 -7.07 17.20
N ALA A 148 5.76 -7.77 16.06
CA ALA A 148 6.24 -9.14 15.98
C ALA A 148 7.75 -9.25 16.24
N GLN A 149 8.55 -8.31 15.71
CA GLN A 149 9.99 -8.24 15.99
C GLN A 149 10.29 -8.02 17.48
N ASN A 150 9.58 -7.07 18.13
CA ASN A 150 9.73 -6.82 19.56
C ASN A 150 9.38 -8.06 20.39
N ALA A 151 8.39 -8.86 19.94
CA ALA A 151 8.02 -10.13 20.54
C ALA A 151 8.98 -11.30 20.20
N GLY A 152 10.10 -11.02 19.54
CA GLY A 152 11.13 -12.03 19.22
C GLY A 152 10.77 -12.96 18.05
N ARG A 153 9.72 -12.66 17.24
CA ARG A 153 9.31 -13.50 16.10
C ARG A 153 10.26 -13.31 14.92
N GLN A 154 10.49 -14.39 14.17
CA GLN A 154 11.15 -14.36 12.86
C GLN A 154 10.17 -13.92 11.80
N VAL A 155 9.79 -12.63 11.82
CA VAL A 155 8.80 -12.07 10.92
C VAL A 155 9.42 -11.63 9.59
N ARG A 156 8.70 -11.88 8.47
CA ARG A 156 9.01 -11.31 7.16
C ARG A 156 7.89 -10.37 6.74
N VAL A 157 8.27 -9.15 6.37
CA VAL A 157 7.35 -8.06 6.01
C VAL A 157 7.59 -7.64 4.57
N GLY A 158 6.54 -7.57 3.76
CA GLY A 158 6.66 -7.14 2.36
C GLY A 158 5.38 -7.23 1.56
N GLY A 159 5.48 -7.60 0.28
CA GLY A 159 4.38 -7.63 -0.69
C GLY A 159 4.34 -6.39 -1.56
N ASN A 160 3.25 -5.62 -1.50
CA ASN A 160 3.17 -4.32 -2.19
C ASN A 160 4.08 -3.25 -1.54
N LEU A 161 4.54 -3.49 -0.33
CA LEU A 161 5.51 -2.66 0.40
C LEU A 161 6.89 -3.31 0.34
N GLY A 162 7.89 -2.57 -0.15
CA GLY A 162 9.31 -2.94 -0.02
C GLY A 162 9.72 -4.15 -0.84
N THR A 163 9.94 -5.29 -0.18
CA THR A 163 10.40 -6.53 -0.79
C THR A 163 9.23 -7.29 -1.43
N PRO A 164 9.34 -7.74 -2.69
CA PRO A 164 8.35 -8.63 -3.32
C PRO A 164 8.11 -9.87 -2.47
N MET A 165 6.87 -10.35 -2.40
CA MET A 165 6.51 -11.41 -1.45
C MET A 165 7.24 -12.75 -1.70
N LEU A 166 7.54 -13.11 -2.95
CA LEU A 166 8.28 -14.33 -3.28
C LEU A 166 9.74 -14.28 -2.79
N ASP A 167 10.31 -13.09 -2.65
CA ASP A 167 11.67 -12.89 -2.14
C ASP A 167 11.73 -13.00 -0.59
N LEU A 168 10.56 -13.06 0.07
CA LEU A 168 10.45 -13.29 1.52
C LEU A 168 10.50 -14.78 1.89
N LEU A 169 10.40 -15.68 0.90
CA LEU A 169 10.36 -17.14 1.09
C LEU A 169 11.78 -17.69 1.30
N ASP A 170 12.33 -17.51 2.48
CA ASP A 170 13.67 -17.99 2.88
C ASP A 170 13.65 -19.21 3.81
N GLY A 171 12.45 -19.71 4.14
CA GLY A 171 12.25 -20.87 5.01
C GLY A 171 12.48 -20.64 6.51
N SER A 172 12.89 -19.43 6.92
CA SER A 172 13.19 -19.10 8.32
C SER A 172 12.05 -18.34 9.02
N ALA A 173 11.06 -17.85 8.27
CA ALA A 173 9.94 -17.11 8.84
C ALA A 173 9.04 -18.00 9.71
N ASP A 174 8.60 -17.46 10.85
CA ASP A 174 7.50 -18.00 11.65
C ASP A 174 6.22 -17.16 11.54
N LEU A 175 6.29 -16.03 10.84
CA LEU A 175 5.16 -15.15 10.53
C LEU A 175 5.45 -14.32 9.28
N TYR A 176 4.48 -14.22 8.37
CA TYR A 176 4.49 -13.26 7.28
C TYR A 176 3.48 -12.15 7.53
N VAL A 177 3.86 -10.91 7.27
CA VAL A 177 2.97 -9.73 7.31
C VAL A 177 3.00 -9.07 5.95
N LEU A 178 1.92 -9.20 5.18
CA LEU A 178 1.86 -8.77 3.78
C LEU A 178 0.97 -7.55 3.60
N GLU A 179 1.52 -6.52 2.98
CA GLU A 179 0.73 -5.48 2.35
C GLU A 179 0.27 -5.96 0.97
N LEU A 180 -1.04 -5.91 0.71
CA LEU A 180 -1.62 -6.33 -0.56
C LEU A 180 -2.36 -5.18 -1.25
N SER A 181 -2.09 -4.99 -2.54
CA SER A 181 -2.87 -4.10 -3.42
C SER A 181 -4.14 -4.80 -3.90
N SER A 182 -5.13 -4.01 -4.38
CA SER A 182 -6.31 -4.58 -5.05
C SER A 182 -5.91 -5.38 -6.29
N PHE A 183 -4.92 -4.93 -7.05
CA PHE A 183 -4.44 -5.60 -8.26
C PHE A 183 -3.81 -6.98 -7.98
N GLN A 184 -3.12 -7.15 -6.84
CA GLN A 184 -2.63 -8.47 -6.42
C GLN A 184 -3.78 -9.39 -6.03
N LEU A 185 -4.79 -8.85 -5.35
CA LEU A 185 -5.97 -9.60 -4.92
C LEU A 185 -6.86 -9.99 -6.10
N ASP A 186 -6.93 -9.18 -7.18
CA ASP A 186 -7.66 -9.55 -8.41
C ASP A 186 -7.13 -10.82 -9.06
N CYS A 187 -5.83 -11.05 -8.98
CA CYS A 187 -5.17 -12.24 -9.54
C CYS A 187 -5.06 -13.41 -8.55
N SER A 188 -5.57 -13.26 -7.29
CA SER A 188 -5.39 -14.30 -6.27
C SER A 188 -6.64 -15.12 -6.06
N HIS A 189 -6.43 -16.44 -5.90
CA HIS A 189 -7.49 -17.43 -5.73
C HIS A 189 -7.28 -18.39 -4.54
N VAL A 190 -6.09 -18.40 -3.92
CA VAL A 190 -5.70 -19.46 -2.98
C VAL A 190 -5.11 -18.96 -1.66
N LEU A 191 -4.94 -17.65 -1.47
CA LEU A 191 -4.41 -17.12 -0.20
C LEU A 191 -5.46 -17.27 0.91
N GLU A 192 -5.10 -17.97 1.99
CA GLU A 192 -5.89 -18.13 3.20
C GLU A 192 -5.13 -17.55 4.40
N PRO A 193 -5.24 -16.25 4.69
CA PRO A 193 -4.54 -15.63 5.80
C PRO A 193 -5.16 -16.03 7.14
N ILE A 194 -4.32 -16.20 8.19
CA ILE A 194 -4.82 -16.44 9.56
C ILE A 194 -5.62 -15.24 10.09
N ALA A 195 -5.25 -14.04 9.68
CA ALA A 195 -5.98 -12.80 9.94
C ALA A 195 -5.82 -11.84 8.76
N ALA A 196 -6.90 -11.17 8.40
CA ALA A 196 -6.90 -10.20 7.32
C ALA A 196 -7.70 -8.96 7.67
N THR A 197 -7.35 -7.82 7.03
CA THR A 197 -8.11 -6.58 7.17
C THR A 197 -8.21 -5.80 5.87
N VAL A 198 -9.38 -5.18 5.66
CA VAL A 198 -9.56 -4.04 4.78
C VAL A 198 -9.71 -2.81 5.67
N LEU A 199 -8.70 -1.93 5.68
CA LEU A 199 -8.65 -0.79 6.61
C LEU A 199 -9.71 0.26 6.33
N ASN A 200 -9.94 0.54 5.05
CA ASN A 200 -10.91 1.53 4.56
C ASN A 200 -11.04 1.43 3.05
N ILE A 201 -12.14 1.98 2.53
CA ILE A 201 -12.40 2.15 1.09
C ILE A 201 -12.65 3.64 0.80
N SER A 202 -11.84 4.21 -0.06
CA SER A 202 -12.06 5.55 -0.63
C SER A 202 -11.72 5.53 -2.12
N PRO A 203 -12.32 6.41 -2.95
CA PRO A 203 -12.07 6.43 -4.38
C PRO A 203 -10.57 6.50 -4.71
N ASP A 204 -10.09 5.48 -5.39
CA ASP A 204 -8.74 5.38 -5.95
C ASP A 204 -8.77 4.37 -7.11
N HIS A 205 -7.85 4.49 -8.06
CA HIS A 205 -7.73 3.57 -9.19
C HIS A 205 -9.01 3.41 -10.05
N LEU A 206 -9.84 4.48 -10.18
CA LEU A 206 -11.04 4.49 -11.02
C LEU A 206 -10.70 4.47 -12.54
N ASP A 207 -9.42 4.56 -12.88
CA ASP A 207 -8.88 4.26 -14.20
C ASP A 207 -8.81 2.75 -14.51
N ARG A 208 -8.91 1.90 -13.48
CA ARG A 208 -8.79 0.43 -13.56
C ARG A 208 -10.07 -0.29 -13.16
N TYR A 209 -10.92 0.31 -12.33
CA TYR A 209 -12.18 -0.26 -11.87
C TYR A 209 -13.36 0.53 -12.39
N THR A 210 -14.43 -0.15 -12.77
CA THR A 210 -15.65 0.46 -13.31
C THR A 210 -16.30 1.42 -12.33
N ASP A 211 -16.20 1.11 -11.04
CA ASP A 211 -16.74 1.91 -9.95
C ASP A 211 -16.06 1.55 -8.62
N ILE A 212 -16.44 2.25 -7.55
CA ILE A 212 -15.90 2.02 -6.20
C ILE A 212 -16.30 0.65 -5.64
N GLN A 213 -17.42 0.08 -6.07
CA GLN A 213 -17.86 -1.24 -5.61
C GLN A 213 -16.95 -2.34 -6.18
N ALA A 214 -16.62 -2.30 -7.47
CA ALA A 214 -15.67 -3.21 -8.09
C ALA A 214 -14.29 -3.15 -7.39
N TYR A 215 -13.85 -1.94 -7.01
CA TYR A 215 -12.61 -1.77 -6.24
C TYR A 215 -12.71 -2.37 -4.82
N ALA A 216 -13.86 -2.23 -4.15
CA ALA A 216 -14.11 -2.82 -2.84
C ALA A 216 -14.17 -4.36 -2.93
N ASP A 217 -14.84 -4.91 -3.96
CA ASP A 217 -14.96 -6.35 -4.20
C ASP A 217 -13.58 -6.99 -4.46
N ALA A 218 -12.72 -6.31 -5.22
CA ALA A 218 -11.33 -6.73 -5.41
C ALA A 218 -10.58 -6.86 -4.07
N LYS A 219 -10.75 -5.88 -3.17
CA LYS A 219 -10.12 -5.93 -1.84
C LYS A 219 -10.75 -6.96 -0.91
N ALA A 220 -12.05 -7.20 -1.00
CA ALA A 220 -12.75 -8.17 -0.17
C ALA A 220 -12.24 -9.61 -0.37
N ARG A 221 -11.59 -9.91 -1.52
CA ARG A 221 -10.91 -11.20 -1.77
C ARG A 221 -9.84 -11.54 -0.74
N ILE A 222 -9.31 -10.55 -0.01
CA ILE A 222 -8.35 -10.78 1.07
C ILE A 222 -8.93 -11.66 2.20
N PHE A 223 -10.25 -11.72 2.29
CA PHE A 223 -10.97 -12.52 3.27
C PHE A 223 -11.25 -13.96 2.82
N HIS A 224 -10.61 -14.46 1.77
CA HIS A 224 -10.74 -15.87 1.38
C HIS A 224 -10.27 -16.80 2.50
N GLY A 225 -10.86 -18.01 2.59
CA GLY A 225 -10.60 -18.98 3.68
C GLY A 225 -11.37 -18.64 4.97
N ASP A 226 -10.96 -19.22 6.11
CA ASP A 226 -11.68 -19.16 7.38
C ASP A 226 -10.99 -18.31 8.47
N GLY A 227 -9.90 -17.62 8.13
CA GLY A 227 -9.16 -16.78 9.07
C GLY A 227 -9.97 -15.62 9.62
N LEU A 228 -9.46 -14.98 10.67
CA LEU A 228 -10.07 -13.83 11.33
C LEU A 228 -10.24 -12.64 10.38
N MET A 229 -11.44 -12.09 10.30
CA MET A 229 -11.71 -10.82 9.64
C MET A 229 -11.59 -9.67 10.64
N LEU A 230 -10.70 -8.73 10.41
CA LEU A 230 -10.68 -7.46 11.14
C LEU A 230 -11.33 -6.37 10.27
N LEU A 231 -12.39 -5.77 10.75
CA LEU A 231 -13.26 -4.87 10.01
C LEU A 231 -13.30 -3.48 10.65
N ASN A 232 -13.27 -2.44 9.82
CA ASN A 232 -13.45 -1.06 10.24
C ASN A 232 -14.96 -0.73 10.34
N ARG A 233 -15.44 -0.48 11.55
CA ARG A 233 -16.86 -0.17 11.80
C ARG A 233 -17.26 1.24 11.36
N ASP A 234 -16.27 2.12 11.19
CA ASP A 234 -16.50 3.50 10.73
C ASP A 234 -16.62 3.61 9.21
N ASP A 235 -16.38 2.51 8.46
CA ASP A 235 -16.44 2.49 7.00
C ASP A 235 -17.58 1.58 6.52
N PRO A 236 -18.68 2.14 5.98
CA PRO A 236 -19.85 1.35 5.56
C PRO A 236 -19.53 0.30 4.50
N MET A 237 -18.56 0.56 3.60
CA MET A 237 -18.18 -0.41 2.58
C MET A 237 -17.43 -1.61 3.19
N VAL A 238 -16.59 -1.35 4.21
CA VAL A 238 -15.92 -2.43 4.95
C VAL A 238 -16.90 -3.21 5.81
N VAL A 239 -17.88 -2.54 6.45
CA VAL A 239 -18.96 -3.19 7.20
C VAL A 239 -19.74 -4.16 6.31
N ALA A 240 -20.03 -3.78 5.06
CA ALA A 240 -20.74 -4.61 4.10
C ALA A 240 -19.97 -5.89 3.69
N MET A 241 -18.64 -5.96 3.92
CA MET A 241 -17.83 -7.16 3.66
C MET A 241 -17.98 -8.24 4.75
N SER A 242 -18.67 -7.94 5.86
CA SER A 242 -18.89 -8.89 6.96
C SER A 242 -19.66 -10.12 6.47
N VAL A 243 -19.13 -11.31 6.82
CA VAL A 243 -19.75 -12.60 6.45
C VAL A 243 -20.46 -13.19 7.68
N PRO A 244 -21.76 -13.42 7.63
CA PRO A 244 -22.52 -14.03 8.74
C PRO A 244 -21.91 -15.39 9.17
N GLY A 245 -21.72 -15.57 10.49
CA GLY A 245 -21.18 -16.80 11.06
C GLY A 245 -19.66 -16.93 11.00
N ARG A 246 -18.96 -16.04 10.33
CA ARG A 246 -17.50 -16.01 10.32
C ARG A 246 -16.94 -15.22 11.50
N GLN A 247 -15.82 -15.69 12.06
CA GLN A 247 -15.13 -14.99 13.15
C GLN A 247 -14.63 -13.62 12.66
N HIS A 248 -15.05 -12.54 13.33
CA HIS A 248 -14.60 -11.19 13.04
C HIS A 248 -14.42 -10.37 14.31
N LEU A 249 -13.63 -9.31 14.19
CA LEU A 249 -13.41 -8.27 15.20
C LEU A 249 -13.62 -6.91 14.54
N TRP A 250 -14.06 -5.94 15.35
CA TRP A 250 -14.30 -4.58 14.92
C TRP A 250 -13.29 -3.62 15.52
N PHE A 251 -12.80 -2.68 14.71
CA PHE A 251 -12.14 -1.48 15.24
C PHE A 251 -12.89 -0.23 14.82
N SER A 252 -12.86 0.80 15.68
CA SER A 252 -13.58 2.06 15.46
C SER A 252 -12.94 3.22 16.22
N LEU A 253 -13.03 4.42 15.62
CA LEU A 253 -12.74 5.69 16.30
C LEU A 253 -13.99 6.35 16.88
N ALA A 254 -15.19 5.96 16.41
CA ALA A 254 -16.46 6.57 16.75
C ALA A 254 -17.31 5.73 17.71
N ASP A 255 -17.22 4.40 17.62
CA ASP A 255 -18.03 3.47 18.40
C ASP A 255 -17.20 2.78 19.49
N THR A 256 -17.39 3.19 20.74
CA THR A 256 -16.70 2.62 21.91
C THR A 256 -17.11 1.18 22.23
N SER A 257 -18.16 0.65 21.60
CA SER A 257 -18.57 -0.76 21.74
C SER A 257 -17.82 -1.72 20.81
N ALA A 258 -16.97 -1.21 19.91
CA ALA A 258 -16.11 -2.03 19.08
C ALA A 258 -15.06 -2.76 19.94
N ASP A 259 -14.57 -3.93 19.45
CA ASP A 259 -13.54 -4.72 20.15
C ASP A 259 -12.25 -3.93 20.40
N TYR A 260 -11.93 -3.03 19.44
CA TYR A 260 -10.78 -2.11 19.50
C TYR A 260 -11.29 -0.70 19.22
N ALA A 261 -11.23 0.17 20.21
CA ALA A 261 -11.84 1.50 20.14
C ALA A 261 -10.96 2.58 20.76
N ILE A 262 -11.32 3.83 20.50
CA ILE A 262 -10.87 4.98 21.28
C ILE A 262 -11.94 5.31 22.31
N ASP A 263 -11.56 5.34 23.58
CA ASP A 263 -12.46 5.72 24.67
C ASP A 263 -11.78 6.71 25.63
N ARG A 264 -12.57 7.39 26.46
CA ARG A 264 -12.07 8.33 27.46
C ARG A 264 -12.00 7.68 28.84
N VAL A 265 -10.76 7.57 29.33
CA VAL A 265 -10.50 7.12 30.70
C VAL A 265 -9.89 8.29 31.48
N ASN A 266 -10.55 8.72 32.57
CA ASN A 266 -10.14 9.88 33.39
C ASN A 266 -9.93 11.18 32.58
N GLY A 267 -10.73 11.39 31.53
CA GLY A 267 -10.68 12.59 30.69
C GLY A 267 -9.65 12.56 29.54
N GLU A 268 -8.76 11.57 29.51
CA GLU A 268 -7.77 11.36 28.43
C GLU A 268 -8.27 10.32 27.42
N GLU A 269 -7.88 10.45 26.15
CA GLU A 269 -8.17 9.45 25.10
C GLU A 269 -7.20 8.26 25.21
N TRP A 270 -7.77 7.05 25.23
CA TRP A 270 -7.05 5.79 25.29
C TRP A 270 -7.42 4.87 24.13
N LEU A 271 -6.44 4.10 23.68
CA LEU A 271 -6.72 2.92 22.88
C LEU A 271 -7.19 1.81 23.84
N VAL A 272 -8.41 1.36 23.63
CA VAL A 272 -9.08 0.33 24.42
C VAL A 272 -9.22 -0.93 23.58
N CYS A 273 -8.78 -2.06 24.11
CA CYS A 273 -8.81 -3.34 23.44
C CYS A 273 -9.62 -4.32 24.28
N ARG A 274 -10.78 -4.75 23.77
CA ARG A 274 -11.70 -5.68 24.46
C ARG A 274 -12.05 -5.21 25.89
N GLY A 275 -12.30 -3.92 26.05
CA GLY A 275 -12.65 -3.29 27.31
C GLY A 275 -11.47 -2.91 28.23
N GLU A 276 -10.22 -3.21 27.84
CA GLU A 276 -9.03 -2.84 28.60
C GLU A 276 -8.35 -1.60 28.00
N ALA A 277 -8.08 -0.58 28.81
CA ALA A 277 -7.29 0.59 28.40
C ALA A 277 -5.81 0.19 28.29
N VAL A 278 -5.24 0.29 27.06
CA VAL A 278 -3.93 -0.26 26.73
C VAL A 278 -2.83 0.81 26.69
N ILE A 279 -3.09 1.93 26.03
CA ILE A 279 -2.12 3.02 25.84
C ILE A 279 -2.88 4.33 25.63
N ARG A 280 -2.38 5.44 26.19
CA ARG A 280 -2.96 6.76 25.91
C ARG A 280 -2.64 7.19 24.47
N ALA A 281 -3.63 7.78 23.81
CA ALA A 281 -3.45 8.29 22.45
C ALA A 281 -2.28 9.29 22.35
N GLY A 282 -2.08 10.13 23.39
CA GLY A 282 -0.99 11.09 23.46
C GLY A 282 0.42 10.49 23.64
N GLU A 283 0.54 9.19 23.95
CA GLU A 283 1.83 8.49 24.01
C GLU A 283 2.31 7.99 22.64
N LEU A 284 1.42 7.95 21.62
CA LEU A 284 1.79 7.62 20.27
C LEU A 284 2.56 8.76 19.63
N ARG A 285 3.70 8.44 19.01
CA ARG A 285 4.44 9.45 18.20
C ARG A 285 3.77 9.75 16.87
N LEU A 286 2.89 8.86 16.41
CA LEU A 286 2.07 9.07 15.22
C LEU A 286 0.97 10.08 15.50
N GLN A 287 0.92 11.15 14.71
CA GLN A 287 -0.10 12.20 14.84
C GLN A 287 -1.29 11.92 13.92
N GLY A 288 -2.47 12.37 14.35
CA GLY A 288 -3.71 12.36 13.58
C GLY A 288 -4.61 11.15 13.84
N ARG A 289 -5.94 11.40 13.74
CA ARG A 289 -6.98 10.40 14.02
C ARG A 289 -6.87 9.13 13.19
N HIS A 290 -6.50 9.26 11.90
CA HIS A 290 -6.28 8.12 11.01
C HIS A 290 -5.17 7.18 11.52
N ASN A 291 -4.16 7.72 12.22
CA ASN A 291 -3.10 6.90 12.81
C ASN A 291 -3.54 6.22 14.10
N LEU A 292 -4.51 6.75 14.83
CA LEU A 292 -5.16 6.02 15.91
C LEU A 292 -5.92 4.78 15.38
N ALA A 293 -6.64 4.92 14.26
CA ALA A 293 -7.29 3.79 13.59
C ALA A 293 -6.26 2.73 13.12
N ASN A 294 -5.13 3.19 12.54
CA ASN A 294 -4.04 2.29 12.15
C ASN A 294 -3.45 1.55 13.37
N ALA A 295 -3.29 2.22 14.51
CA ALA A 295 -2.79 1.61 15.75
C ALA A 295 -3.78 0.57 16.32
N LEU A 296 -5.10 0.87 16.32
CA LEU A 296 -6.13 -0.10 16.72
C LEU A 296 -6.11 -1.35 15.83
N ALA A 297 -6.04 -1.16 14.51
CA ALA A 297 -5.96 -2.27 13.56
C ALA A 297 -4.69 -3.11 13.78
N ALA A 298 -3.54 -2.47 14.02
CA ALA A 298 -2.29 -3.17 14.29
C ALA A 298 -2.34 -3.98 15.60
N LEU A 299 -2.93 -3.42 16.68
CA LEU A 299 -3.14 -4.14 17.95
C LEU A 299 -4.04 -5.36 17.76
N ALA A 300 -5.15 -5.22 17.00
CA ALA A 300 -6.07 -6.32 16.74
C ALA A 300 -5.41 -7.45 15.94
N LEU A 301 -4.62 -7.13 14.92
CA LEU A 301 -3.87 -8.11 14.13
C LEU A 301 -2.77 -8.78 14.94
N GLY A 302 -2.08 -8.05 15.84
CA GLY A 302 -1.10 -8.59 16.75
C GLY A 302 -1.71 -9.57 17.77
N ASP A 303 -2.88 -9.22 18.33
CA ASP A 303 -3.63 -10.11 19.23
C ASP A 303 -4.10 -11.39 18.50
N ALA A 304 -4.47 -11.29 17.21
CA ALA A 304 -4.93 -12.42 16.41
C ALA A 304 -3.84 -13.52 16.26
N VAL A 305 -2.58 -13.15 16.34
CA VAL A 305 -1.43 -14.08 16.29
C VAL A 305 -0.73 -14.26 17.65
N GLY A 306 -1.36 -13.78 18.72
CA GLY A 306 -0.90 -14.01 20.10
C GLY A 306 0.36 -13.22 20.48
N LEU A 307 0.60 -12.02 19.91
CA LEU A 307 1.73 -11.19 20.31
C LEU A 307 1.51 -10.64 21.74
N PRO A 308 2.54 -10.63 22.60
CA PRO A 308 2.44 -10.07 23.93
C PRO A 308 2.10 -8.58 23.91
N ARG A 309 1.13 -8.17 24.71
CA ARG A 309 0.66 -6.78 24.77
C ARG A 309 1.77 -5.78 25.08
N VAL A 310 2.71 -6.14 25.95
CA VAL A 310 3.85 -5.29 26.32
C VAL A 310 4.72 -4.94 25.11
N ASP A 311 4.96 -5.90 24.21
CA ASP A 311 5.80 -5.71 23.02
C ASP A 311 5.08 -4.90 21.96
N MET A 312 3.75 -5.09 21.84
CA MET A 312 2.91 -4.28 20.94
C MET A 312 2.86 -2.82 21.39
N VAL A 313 2.68 -2.55 22.69
CA VAL A 313 2.69 -1.19 23.26
C VAL A 313 4.07 -0.54 23.10
N ALA A 314 5.16 -1.28 23.29
CA ALA A 314 6.52 -0.79 23.07
C ALA A 314 6.71 -0.36 21.59
N ALA A 315 6.21 -1.16 20.64
CA ALA A 315 6.24 -0.83 19.23
C ALA A 315 5.47 0.48 18.91
N LEU A 316 4.27 0.65 19.47
CA LEU A 316 3.48 1.88 19.30
C LEU A 316 4.17 3.13 19.83
N ARG A 317 4.86 3.05 20.98
CA ARG A 317 5.65 4.16 21.54
C ARG A 317 6.89 4.48 20.72
N GLN A 318 7.48 3.47 20.10
CA GLN A 318 8.72 3.57 19.32
C GLN A 318 8.47 4.09 17.90
N PHE A 319 7.36 3.70 17.28
CA PHE A 319 7.10 3.95 15.87
C PHE A 319 6.75 5.43 15.60
N SER A 320 7.63 6.12 14.90
CA SER A 320 7.50 7.56 14.57
C SER A 320 6.87 7.83 13.19
N GLY A 321 6.39 6.80 12.51
CA GLY A 321 5.85 6.89 11.15
C GLY A 321 6.80 6.40 10.07
N LEU A 322 6.34 6.46 8.83
CA LEU A 322 7.10 6.13 7.63
C LEU A 322 7.50 7.40 6.91
N ASP A 323 8.62 7.35 6.19
CA ASP A 323 9.04 8.44 5.33
C ASP A 323 7.93 8.83 4.35
N HIS A 324 7.75 10.12 4.16
CA HIS A 324 6.73 10.70 3.27
C HIS A 324 5.27 10.40 3.67
N ARG A 325 5.01 10.09 4.96
CA ARG A 325 3.67 9.89 5.54
C ARG A 325 3.51 10.75 6.78
N SER A 326 2.91 11.93 6.63
CA SER A 326 2.80 12.96 7.66
C SER A 326 4.14 13.23 8.38
N GLN A 327 5.24 13.08 7.65
CA GLN A 327 6.62 13.19 8.15
C GLN A 327 6.93 14.66 8.45
N TRP A 328 7.33 14.94 9.69
CA TRP A 328 7.89 16.24 10.03
C TRP A 328 9.24 16.44 9.30
N VAL A 329 9.42 17.57 8.66
CA VAL A 329 10.63 17.92 7.89
C VAL A 329 11.45 18.99 8.60
N ALA A 330 10.80 20.08 9.01
CA ALA A 330 11.41 21.22 9.65
C ALA A 330 10.39 22.11 10.35
N GLU A 331 10.88 22.97 11.24
CA GLU A 331 10.17 24.18 11.70
C GLU A 331 11.04 25.38 11.33
N LEU A 332 10.55 26.27 10.47
CA LEU A 332 11.26 27.44 9.99
C LEU A 332 10.41 28.69 10.22
N HIS A 333 10.96 29.69 10.91
CA HIS A 333 10.25 30.93 11.23
C HIS A 333 8.87 30.74 11.90
N GLY A 334 8.75 29.72 12.77
CA GLY A 334 7.49 29.36 13.42
C GLY A 334 6.46 28.67 12.50
N VAL A 335 6.86 28.24 11.29
CA VAL A 335 6.04 27.46 10.36
C VAL A 335 6.49 26.00 10.38
N THR A 336 5.56 25.09 10.61
CA THR A 336 5.82 23.64 10.57
C THR A 336 5.70 23.11 9.16
N TRP A 337 6.68 22.32 8.71
CA TRP A 337 6.72 21.71 7.38
C TRP A 337 6.52 20.19 7.47
N ILE A 338 5.46 19.69 6.82
CA ILE A 338 5.07 18.27 6.86
C ILE A 338 5.03 17.68 5.45
N ASN A 339 5.69 16.53 5.31
CA ASN A 339 5.76 15.74 4.08
C ASN A 339 4.81 14.55 4.15
N ASP A 340 3.71 14.64 3.43
CA ASP A 340 2.79 13.52 3.19
C ASP A 340 2.66 13.24 1.68
N SER A 341 3.81 13.13 1.01
CA SER A 341 3.85 12.85 -0.43
C SER A 341 3.13 11.56 -0.82
N LYS A 342 2.92 10.64 0.14
CA LYS A 342 2.16 9.41 -0.06
C LYS A 342 0.64 9.62 -0.12
N ALA A 343 0.13 10.79 0.22
CA ALA A 343 -1.28 11.16 0.01
C ALA A 343 -1.60 11.30 -1.49
N THR A 344 -1.56 10.18 -2.22
CA THR A 344 -1.68 10.09 -3.69
C THR A 344 -3.11 10.01 -4.20
N ASN A 345 -4.09 10.15 -3.33
CA ASN A 345 -5.51 10.22 -3.63
C ASN A 345 -6.23 11.25 -2.75
N VAL A 346 -7.45 11.60 -3.14
CA VAL A 346 -8.26 12.63 -2.47
C VAL A 346 -8.55 12.27 -1.01
N GLY A 347 -8.90 11.00 -0.73
CA GLY A 347 -9.20 10.54 0.62
C GLY A 347 -8.02 10.66 1.59
N ALA A 348 -6.80 10.36 1.11
CA ALA A 348 -5.58 10.55 1.91
C ALA A 348 -5.31 12.03 2.20
N CYS A 349 -5.49 12.92 1.21
CA CYS A 349 -5.36 14.36 1.39
C CYS A 349 -6.38 14.91 2.40
N MET A 350 -7.64 14.45 2.32
CA MET A 350 -8.69 14.81 3.30
C MET A 350 -8.29 14.39 4.71
N ALA A 351 -7.83 13.15 4.89
CA ALA A 351 -7.40 12.63 6.19
C ALA A 351 -6.22 13.42 6.76
N ALA A 352 -5.25 13.78 5.92
CA ALA A 352 -4.12 14.61 6.31
C ALA A 352 -4.58 16.01 6.76
N LEU A 353 -5.44 16.68 5.99
CA LEU A 353 -5.97 18.00 6.31
C LEU A 353 -6.83 17.98 7.60
N ALA A 354 -7.67 16.95 7.78
CA ALA A 354 -8.49 16.80 8.98
C ALA A 354 -7.65 16.61 10.25
N GLY A 355 -6.45 16.05 10.12
CA GLY A 355 -5.49 15.88 11.22
C GLY A 355 -4.71 17.14 11.61
N MET A 356 -4.81 18.23 10.83
CA MET A 356 -4.06 19.47 11.09
C MET A 356 -4.83 20.41 12.02
N ASN A 357 -4.16 20.91 13.04
CA ASN A 357 -4.69 21.95 13.91
C ASN A 357 -4.22 23.33 13.38
N GLY A 358 -5.15 24.21 13.03
CA GLY A 358 -4.84 25.58 12.57
C GLY A 358 -4.78 25.73 11.04
N PRO A 359 -4.32 26.91 10.55
CA PRO A 359 -4.24 27.21 9.13
C PRO A 359 -3.18 26.39 8.40
N VAL A 360 -3.48 26.01 7.17
CA VAL A 360 -2.61 25.15 6.35
C VAL A 360 -2.30 25.82 5.01
N VAL A 361 -1.04 25.79 4.60
CA VAL A 361 -0.64 25.99 3.20
C VAL A 361 -0.48 24.62 2.55
N LEU A 362 -1.45 24.23 1.74
CA LEU A 362 -1.48 22.94 1.07
C LEU A 362 -0.71 22.98 -0.25
N ILE A 363 0.28 22.10 -0.41
CA ILE A 363 0.91 21.83 -1.71
C ILE A 363 0.24 20.57 -2.28
N ALA A 364 -0.46 20.73 -3.42
CA ALA A 364 -1.23 19.65 -4.05
C ALA A 364 -1.08 19.60 -5.56
N GLY A 365 -1.42 18.44 -6.14
CA GLY A 365 -1.44 18.20 -7.59
C GLY A 365 -0.54 17.06 -8.05
N GLY A 366 -0.61 16.79 -9.34
CA GLY A 366 -0.04 15.62 -10.01
C GLY A 366 -1.08 14.98 -10.92
N ASP A 367 -1.04 13.65 -11.07
CA ASP A 367 -2.03 12.86 -11.80
C ASP A 367 -3.17 12.41 -10.87
N GLY A 368 -4.35 12.97 -11.07
CA GLY A 368 -5.53 12.72 -10.25
C GLY A 368 -6.24 11.40 -10.54
N LYS A 369 -5.88 10.68 -11.59
CA LYS A 369 -6.48 9.38 -11.96
C LYS A 369 -8.02 9.43 -12.07
N GLY A 370 -8.56 10.51 -12.62
CA GLY A 370 -10.01 10.71 -12.78
C GLY A 370 -10.77 11.08 -11.51
N ALA A 371 -10.08 11.42 -10.41
CA ALA A 371 -10.72 11.75 -9.14
C ALA A 371 -11.54 13.04 -9.19
N ASP A 372 -12.65 13.06 -8.45
CA ASP A 372 -13.42 14.27 -8.17
C ASP A 372 -12.80 15.06 -7.02
N PHE A 373 -12.20 16.20 -7.32
CA PHE A 373 -11.58 17.08 -6.32
C PHE A 373 -12.57 17.92 -5.54
N THR A 374 -13.85 17.99 -5.93
CA THR A 374 -14.88 18.75 -5.20
C THR A 374 -15.11 18.19 -3.79
N VAL A 375 -14.79 16.92 -3.58
CA VAL A 375 -14.84 16.23 -2.29
C VAL A 375 -13.91 16.88 -1.24
N LEU A 376 -12.85 17.61 -1.67
CA LEU A 376 -11.97 18.36 -0.75
C LEU A 376 -12.61 19.63 -0.16
N ARG A 377 -13.67 20.17 -0.78
CA ARG A 377 -14.28 21.48 -0.42
C ARG A 377 -14.57 21.63 1.08
N PRO A 378 -15.21 20.64 1.76
CA PRO A 378 -15.56 20.79 3.20
C PRO A 378 -14.34 20.89 4.12
N VAL A 379 -13.19 20.36 3.72
CA VAL A 379 -11.99 20.33 4.58
C VAL A 379 -11.00 21.46 4.28
N VAL A 380 -11.19 22.19 3.18
CA VAL A 380 -10.29 23.29 2.79
C VAL A 380 -10.85 24.68 3.13
N GLU A 381 -12.17 24.83 3.20
CA GLU A 381 -12.85 26.12 3.40
C GLU A 381 -12.42 26.79 4.72
N GLY A 382 -12.03 28.07 4.63
CA GLY A 382 -11.63 28.88 5.79
C GLY A 382 -10.32 28.50 6.48
N LYS A 383 -9.66 27.41 6.04
CA LYS A 383 -8.48 26.85 6.70
C LYS A 383 -7.25 26.78 5.81
N VAL A 384 -7.43 26.67 4.49
CA VAL A 384 -6.37 26.33 3.53
C VAL A 384 -6.04 27.47 2.58
N LYS A 385 -4.75 27.64 2.29
CA LYS A 385 -4.22 28.38 1.11
C LYS A 385 -3.57 27.32 0.21
N ALA A 386 -3.92 27.26 -1.08
CA ALA A 386 -3.45 26.20 -1.96
C ALA A 386 -2.29 26.66 -2.87
N VAL A 387 -1.27 25.81 -2.98
CA VAL A 387 -0.21 25.89 -3.99
C VAL A 387 -0.31 24.64 -4.85
N LEU A 388 -0.62 24.81 -6.13
CA LEU A 388 -0.97 23.73 -7.04
C LEU A 388 0.08 23.53 -8.13
N MET A 389 0.43 22.25 -8.40
CA MET A 389 1.40 21.87 -9.42
C MET A 389 1.00 20.57 -10.14
N GLY A 390 1.69 20.24 -11.24
CA GLY A 390 1.47 18.99 -11.97
C GLY A 390 0.29 19.03 -12.94
N ARG A 391 0.00 17.87 -13.56
CA ARG A 391 -0.94 17.71 -14.67
C ARG A 391 -2.33 18.25 -14.36
N ASP A 392 -2.91 17.85 -13.25
CA ASP A 392 -4.30 18.15 -12.90
C ASP A 392 -4.46 19.34 -11.95
N ALA A 393 -3.42 20.18 -11.83
CA ALA A 393 -3.48 21.43 -11.06
C ALA A 393 -4.64 22.35 -11.50
N GLY A 394 -4.98 22.36 -12.80
CA GLY A 394 -6.12 23.12 -13.32
C GLY A 394 -7.48 22.57 -12.88
N LEU A 395 -7.61 21.26 -12.71
CA LEU A 395 -8.83 20.63 -12.18
C LEU A 395 -9.01 20.92 -10.68
N LEU A 396 -7.90 20.88 -9.91
CA LEU A 396 -7.90 21.29 -8.50
C LEU A 396 -8.26 22.76 -8.34
N GLU A 397 -7.70 23.66 -9.16
CA GLU A 397 -8.04 25.08 -9.14
C GLU A 397 -9.52 25.31 -9.46
N LYS A 398 -10.08 24.61 -10.46
CA LYS A 398 -11.51 24.68 -10.78
C LYS A 398 -12.40 24.22 -9.63
N ALA A 399 -11.95 23.20 -8.89
CA ALA A 399 -12.71 22.63 -7.78
C ALA A 399 -12.66 23.49 -6.51
N LEU A 400 -11.57 24.22 -6.26
CA LEU A 400 -11.27 24.87 -4.98
C LEU A 400 -11.10 26.39 -5.05
N GLY A 401 -10.84 26.95 -6.25
CA GLY A 401 -10.39 28.32 -6.41
C GLY A 401 -11.43 29.41 -6.04
N ASP A 402 -12.69 29.04 -5.91
CA ASP A 402 -13.75 29.90 -5.38
C ASP A 402 -13.80 29.94 -3.84
N LEU A 403 -13.16 28.97 -3.16
CA LEU A 403 -13.15 28.82 -1.70
C LEU A 403 -11.84 29.28 -1.05
N VAL A 404 -10.70 29.08 -1.75
CA VAL A 404 -9.38 29.30 -1.16
C VAL A 404 -8.45 30.03 -2.13
N PRO A 405 -7.52 30.87 -1.63
CA PRO A 405 -6.49 31.49 -2.46
C PRO A 405 -5.59 30.43 -3.10
N VAL A 406 -5.51 30.42 -4.43
CA VAL A 406 -4.70 29.48 -5.22
C VAL A 406 -3.46 30.17 -5.80
N THR A 407 -2.34 29.45 -5.87
CA THR A 407 -1.15 29.79 -6.65
C THR A 407 -0.73 28.57 -7.47
N ARG A 408 -0.58 28.73 -8.78
CA ARG A 408 -0.04 27.68 -9.66
C ARG A 408 1.46 27.85 -9.84
N VAL A 409 2.18 26.72 -9.81
CA VAL A 409 3.62 26.63 -10.01
C VAL A 409 3.97 25.39 -10.84
N ASN A 410 5.21 25.32 -11.34
CA ASN A 410 5.63 24.22 -12.21
C ASN A 410 6.57 23.21 -11.54
N THR A 411 7.28 23.61 -10.48
CA THR A 411 8.29 22.76 -9.82
C THR A 411 8.11 22.74 -8.32
N MET A 412 8.62 21.70 -7.65
CA MET A 412 8.58 21.56 -6.19
C MET A 412 9.30 22.73 -5.49
N ARG A 413 10.43 23.18 -6.04
CA ARG A 413 11.15 24.34 -5.48
C ARG A 413 10.26 25.58 -5.48
N GLN A 414 9.62 25.88 -6.62
CA GLN A 414 8.66 27.01 -6.70
C GLN A 414 7.49 26.82 -5.74
N ALA A 415 7.01 25.57 -5.54
CA ALA A 415 5.93 25.27 -4.60
C ALA A 415 6.32 25.59 -3.16
N VAL A 416 7.51 25.19 -2.75
CA VAL A 416 8.06 25.47 -1.41
C VAL A 416 8.27 26.98 -1.21
N GLU A 417 8.85 27.68 -2.19
CA GLU A 417 9.06 29.15 -2.14
C GLU A 417 7.71 29.91 -2.09
N ALA A 418 6.71 29.46 -2.86
CA ALA A 418 5.38 30.07 -2.86
C ALA A 418 4.64 29.79 -1.51
N ALA A 419 4.81 28.58 -0.96
CA ALA A 419 4.24 28.23 0.34
C ALA A 419 4.86 29.05 1.48
N GLN A 420 6.19 29.23 1.48
CA GLN A 420 6.89 30.08 2.46
C GLN A 420 6.36 31.51 2.46
N LYS A 421 6.14 32.11 1.28
CA LYS A 421 5.60 33.49 1.16
C LYS A 421 4.16 33.62 1.66
N ARG A 422 3.40 32.53 1.74
CA ARG A 422 1.99 32.53 2.13
C ARG A 422 1.77 32.12 3.56
N ALA A 423 2.72 31.38 4.15
CA ALA A 423 2.67 30.92 5.53
C ALA A 423 3.00 32.06 6.51
N ALA A 424 2.31 32.08 7.62
CA ALA A 424 2.59 32.92 8.78
C ALA A 424 3.07 32.04 9.95
N PRO A 425 3.77 32.61 10.95
CA PRO A 425 4.10 31.87 12.16
C PRO A 425 2.86 31.21 12.78
N GLY A 426 2.96 29.92 13.10
CA GLY A 426 1.84 29.09 13.56
C GLY A 426 1.11 28.32 12.46
N ASP A 427 1.34 28.64 11.16
CA ASP A 427 0.81 27.86 10.04
C ASP A 427 1.57 26.54 9.85
N THR A 428 0.89 25.56 9.24
CA THR A 428 1.53 24.32 8.74
C THR A 428 1.60 24.35 7.22
N VAL A 429 2.79 24.16 6.63
CA VAL A 429 2.92 23.81 5.21
C VAL A 429 2.87 22.29 5.07
N LEU A 430 1.88 21.81 4.34
CA LEU A 430 1.59 20.39 4.15
C LEU A 430 1.72 20.01 2.68
N LEU A 431 2.66 19.12 2.34
CA LEU A 431 2.64 18.41 1.08
C LEU A 431 1.68 17.22 1.21
N ALA A 432 0.45 17.32 0.71
CA ALA A 432 -0.52 16.24 0.62
C ALA A 432 -1.21 16.31 -0.75
N PRO A 433 -0.58 15.69 -1.77
CA PRO A 433 -0.84 16.02 -3.17
C PRO A 433 -2.23 15.71 -3.71
N ALA A 434 -3.01 14.83 -3.09
CA ALA A 434 -4.28 14.28 -3.61
C ALA A 434 -4.15 13.54 -4.95
N CYS A 435 -2.95 13.47 -5.53
CA CYS A 435 -2.64 12.98 -6.87
C CYS A 435 -1.40 12.07 -6.85
N ALA A 436 -1.33 11.13 -7.80
CA ALA A 436 -0.11 10.39 -8.08
C ALA A 436 1.00 11.33 -8.56
N SER A 437 2.25 10.87 -8.51
CA SER A 437 3.43 11.70 -8.82
C SER A 437 4.01 11.44 -10.22
N LEU A 438 3.50 10.43 -10.93
CA LEU A 438 4.12 9.86 -12.13
C LEU A 438 4.13 10.79 -13.35
N ASP A 439 3.46 11.93 -13.27
CA ASP A 439 3.49 12.99 -14.28
C ASP A 439 4.78 13.82 -14.24
N GLN A 440 5.43 13.94 -13.07
CA GLN A 440 6.63 14.76 -12.88
C GLN A 440 7.79 14.03 -12.15
N TYR A 441 7.52 12.91 -11.49
CA TYR A 441 8.49 12.17 -10.67
C TYR A 441 8.40 10.67 -10.96
N LYS A 442 9.49 9.95 -10.70
CA LYS A 442 9.54 8.49 -10.82
C LYS A 442 8.55 7.79 -9.88
N ASP A 443 8.40 8.33 -8.68
CA ASP A 443 7.54 7.81 -7.63
C ASP A 443 7.24 8.88 -6.57
N TYR A 444 6.36 8.57 -5.60
CA TYR A 444 6.05 9.50 -4.52
C TYR A 444 7.23 9.72 -3.56
N GLN A 445 8.17 8.78 -3.47
CA GLN A 445 9.35 8.92 -2.63
C GLN A 445 10.26 10.02 -3.19
N GLU A 446 10.48 10.02 -4.51
CA GLU A 446 11.25 11.09 -5.15
C GLU A 446 10.58 12.45 -4.94
N ARG A 447 9.27 12.56 -5.16
CA ARG A 447 8.52 13.80 -4.88
C ARG A 447 8.70 14.25 -3.43
N GLY A 448 8.63 13.34 -2.48
CA GLY A 448 8.80 13.63 -1.06
C GLY A 448 10.24 14.01 -0.69
N ARG A 449 11.26 13.39 -1.28
CA ARG A 449 12.67 13.80 -1.12
C ARG A 449 12.90 15.21 -1.66
N MET A 450 12.42 15.49 -2.89
CA MET A 450 12.55 16.82 -3.50
C MET A 450 11.89 17.92 -2.66
N PHE A 451 10.75 17.62 -2.03
CA PHE A 451 10.11 18.54 -1.08
C PHE A 451 11.00 18.79 0.14
N ALA A 452 11.46 17.73 0.79
CA ALA A 452 12.30 17.84 2.00
C ALA A 452 13.62 18.58 1.72
N GLU A 453 14.25 18.33 0.57
CA GLU A 453 15.46 19.04 0.11
C GLU A 453 15.18 20.53 -0.14
N ALA A 454 14.07 20.84 -0.83
CA ALA A 454 13.68 22.22 -1.10
C ALA A 454 13.42 22.99 0.21
N VAL A 455 12.71 22.38 1.18
CA VAL A 455 12.47 22.97 2.49
C VAL A 455 13.77 23.24 3.25
N ARG A 456 14.69 22.26 3.30
CA ARG A 456 15.99 22.42 4.00
C ARG A 456 16.91 23.43 3.33
N SER A 457 16.67 23.76 2.06
CA SER A 457 17.45 24.78 1.32
C SER A 457 16.90 26.21 1.48
N LEU A 458 15.78 26.39 2.18
CA LEU A 458 15.26 27.71 2.50
C LEU A 458 16.21 28.46 3.46
N PRO A 459 16.36 29.78 3.30
CA PRO A 459 17.14 30.58 4.26
C PRO A 459 16.52 30.49 5.66
N LEU A 460 17.40 30.36 6.66
CA LEU A 460 17.05 30.33 8.09
C LEU A 460 16.61 31.71 8.58
#